data_c0374fc5a6d9d82e625db2ae1bb4be4e
#
_entry.id   c0374fc5a6d9d82e625db2ae1bb4be4e
#
_cell.length_a   1.000
_cell.length_b   1.000
_cell.length_c   1.000
_cell.angle_alpha   90.00
_cell.angle_beta   90.00
_cell.angle_gamma   90.00
#
_symmetry.space_group_name_H-M   'P 1'
#
loop_
_entity.id
_entity.type
_entity.pdbx_description
1 polymer ?
#
loop_
_entity_poly.entity_id
_entity_poly.type
_entity_poly.pdbx_seq_one_letter_code
_entity_poly.pdbx_strand_id
1 'polypeptide(L)'
;NLKLALADAGATLKDVVKINNYLVDMSHISIFREVRDHHFNMAAPPASTTVAISQLARPGALFEIEAIAVLPAKGAKAARAKPAARRSGSKVKARKKRK
;
A
#
# COMPACT_ATOMS: atom_id res chain seq x y z
N ASN A 1 -1.63 -6.57 6.42
CA ASN A 1 -2.47 -5.40 6.77
C ASN A 1 -2.73 -4.49 5.60
N LEU A 2 -1.71 -4.19 4.83
CA LEU A 2 -1.91 -3.36 3.65
C LEU A 2 -2.86 -4.05 2.67
N LYS A 3 -2.75 -5.36 2.54
CA LYS A 3 -3.63 -6.11 1.65
C LYS A 3 -5.08 -5.98 2.07
N LEU A 4 -5.33 -5.98 3.37
CA LEU A 4 -6.70 -5.83 3.86
C LEU A 4 -7.23 -4.43 3.58
N ALA A 5 -6.40 -3.43 3.77
CA ALA A 5 -6.81 -2.06 3.49
C ALA A 5 -7.12 -1.87 2.01
N LEU A 6 -6.29 -2.48 1.16
CA LEU A 6 -6.52 -2.39 -0.27
C LEU A 6 -7.80 -3.11 -0.66
N ALA A 7 -8.05 -4.27 -0.08
CA ALA A 7 -9.26 -5.02 -0.39
C ALA A 7 -10.51 -4.22 -0.03
N ASP A 8 -10.46 -3.48 1.07
CA ASP A 8 -11.60 -2.66 1.44
C ASP A 8 -11.89 -1.58 0.41
N ALA A 9 -10.87 -1.16 -0.31
CA ALA A 9 -11.03 -0.14 -1.35
C ALA A 9 -11.25 -0.75 -2.73
N GLY A 10 -11.33 -2.07 -2.81
CA GLY A 10 -11.52 -2.73 -4.09
C GLY A 10 -10.24 -2.90 -4.88
N ALA A 11 -9.11 -2.87 -4.22
CA ALA A 11 -7.82 -2.93 -4.88
C ALA A 11 -7.01 -4.12 -4.40
N THR A 12 -5.94 -4.41 -5.11
CA THR A 12 -5.00 -5.45 -4.72
C THR A 12 -3.60 -4.87 -4.79
N LEU A 13 -2.62 -5.66 -4.39
CA LEU A 13 -1.24 -5.20 -4.45
C LEU A 13 -0.80 -4.88 -5.86
N LYS A 14 -1.42 -5.48 -6.86
CA LYS A 14 -1.06 -5.19 -8.24
C LYS A 14 -1.43 -3.77 -8.64
N ASP A 15 -2.35 -3.18 -7.94
CA ASP A 15 -2.81 -1.83 -8.26
C ASP A 15 -1.95 -0.76 -7.61
N VAL A 16 -1.03 -1.14 -6.75
CA VAL A 16 -0.21 -0.18 -6.03
C VAL A 16 0.86 0.37 -6.94
N VAL A 17 0.94 1.68 -7.03
CA VAL A 17 1.93 2.34 -7.88
C VAL A 17 3.02 3.04 -7.09
N LYS A 18 2.79 3.25 -5.82
CA LYS A 18 3.78 3.91 -4.99
C LYS A 18 3.62 3.52 -3.55
N ILE A 19 4.73 3.30 -2.86
CA ILE A 19 4.72 3.08 -1.42
C ILE A 19 5.75 3.97 -0.77
N ASN A 20 5.45 4.42 0.43
CA ASN A 20 6.40 5.11 1.28
C ASN A 20 6.50 4.31 2.57
N ASN A 21 7.70 4.04 2.99
CA ASN A 21 7.95 3.16 4.12
C ASN A 21 8.74 3.89 5.17
N TYR A 22 8.33 3.78 6.41
CA TYR A 22 8.96 4.47 7.52
C TYR A 22 9.39 3.46 8.55
N LEU A 23 10.70 3.43 8.85
CA LEU A 23 11.25 2.50 9.83
C LEU A 23 11.81 3.31 10.98
N VAL A 24 11.64 2.84 12.20
CA VAL A 24 12.29 3.52 13.32
C VAL A 24 13.69 2.97 13.53
N ASP A 25 14.05 1.87 12.87
CA ASP A 25 15.37 1.29 12.99
C ASP A 25 15.78 0.78 11.61
N MET A 26 16.72 1.47 11.01
CA MET A 26 17.13 1.11 9.65
C MET A 26 17.80 -0.25 9.57
N SER A 27 18.22 -0.81 10.71
CA SER A 27 18.78 -2.14 10.67
C SER A 27 17.75 -3.19 10.26
N HIS A 28 16.46 -2.83 10.25
CA HIS A 28 15.42 -3.74 9.81
C HIS A 28 15.20 -3.69 8.29
N ILE A 29 16.00 -2.92 7.57
CA ILE A 29 15.76 -2.72 6.14
C ILE A 29 15.83 -4.02 5.34
N SER A 30 16.71 -4.92 5.71
CA SER A 30 16.83 -6.16 4.93
C SER A 30 15.60 -7.04 5.11
N ILE A 31 15.03 -7.06 6.30
CA ILE A 31 13.81 -7.81 6.54
C ILE A 31 12.67 -7.20 5.75
N PHE A 32 12.59 -5.87 5.75
CA PHE A 32 11.57 -5.20 4.98
C PHE A 32 11.68 -5.54 3.50
N ARG A 33 12.89 -5.51 2.96
CA ARG A 33 13.08 -5.81 1.55
C ARG A 33 12.67 -7.22 1.20
N GLU A 34 12.97 -8.15 2.06
CA GLU A 34 12.63 -9.53 1.83
C GLU A 34 11.12 -9.72 1.77
N VAL A 35 10.40 -9.14 2.72
CA VAL A 35 8.96 -9.24 2.74
C VAL A 35 8.35 -8.53 1.54
N ARG A 36 8.86 -7.36 1.21
CA ARG A 36 8.36 -6.62 0.06
C ARG A 36 8.50 -7.44 -1.22
N ASP A 37 9.64 -8.09 -1.39
CA ASP A 37 9.89 -8.83 -2.61
C ASP A 37 8.95 -10.02 -2.76
N HIS A 38 8.44 -10.52 -1.64
CA HIS A 38 7.48 -11.60 -1.71
C HIS A 38 6.09 -11.12 -2.12
N HIS A 39 5.79 -9.87 -1.88
CA HIS A 39 4.44 -9.38 -2.07
C HIS A 39 4.23 -8.54 -3.32
N PHE A 40 5.29 -8.02 -3.89
CA PHE A 40 5.18 -7.19 -5.09
C PHE A 40 5.91 -7.83 -6.25
N ASN A 41 5.42 -7.57 -7.45
CA ASN A 41 6.08 -8.05 -8.65
C ASN A 41 7.30 -7.17 -8.90
N MET A 42 8.45 -7.72 -8.62
CA MET A 42 9.68 -6.93 -8.71
C MET A 42 10.17 -6.74 -10.14
N ALA A 43 9.51 -7.36 -11.11
CA ALA A 43 9.79 -7.05 -12.51
C ALA A 43 9.16 -5.71 -12.89
N ALA A 44 8.13 -5.31 -12.18
CA ALA A 44 7.47 -4.03 -12.40
C ALA A 44 7.05 -3.48 -11.04
N PRO A 45 8.01 -3.09 -10.22
CA PRO A 45 7.69 -2.70 -8.85
C PRO A 45 7.08 -1.32 -8.77
N PRO A 46 6.37 -1.04 -7.68
CA PRO A 46 5.89 0.31 -7.47
C PRO A 46 7.05 1.22 -7.12
N ALA A 47 6.87 2.50 -7.29
CA ALA A 47 7.84 3.46 -6.78
C ALA A 47 7.91 3.30 -5.27
N SER A 48 9.08 3.41 -4.70
CA SER A 48 9.24 3.12 -3.28
C SER A 48 10.26 4.05 -2.66
N THR A 49 9.91 4.60 -1.52
CA THR A 49 10.83 5.39 -0.73
C THR A 49 10.85 4.78 0.68
N THR A 50 12.03 4.60 1.22
CA THR A 50 12.16 4.06 2.56
C THR A 50 13.10 4.96 3.35
N VAL A 51 12.64 5.40 4.51
CA VAL A 51 13.43 6.29 5.36
C VAL A 51 13.35 5.81 6.80
N ALA A 52 14.36 6.17 7.56
CA ALA A 52 14.34 5.94 8.99
C ALA A 52 13.88 7.22 9.66
N ILE A 53 13.05 7.09 10.66
CA ILE A 53 12.55 8.23 11.42
C ILE A 53 12.76 7.94 12.89
N SER A 54 12.68 8.98 13.71
CA SER A 54 12.97 8.79 15.12
C SER A 54 11.87 8.03 15.85
N GLN A 55 10.63 8.23 15.48
CA GLN A 55 9.54 7.48 16.10
C GLN A 55 8.28 7.67 15.30
N LEU A 56 7.35 6.77 15.51
CA LEU A 56 6.03 6.87 14.91
C LEU A 56 5.05 7.41 15.94
N ALA A 57 3.90 7.83 15.47
CA ALA A 57 2.91 8.44 16.35
C ALA A 57 2.45 7.49 17.46
N ARG A 58 2.38 6.20 17.14
CA ARG A 58 1.98 5.25 18.15
C ARG A 58 3.21 4.71 18.87
N PRO A 59 3.26 4.84 20.19
CA PRO A 59 4.43 4.35 20.92
C PRO A 59 4.65 2.87 20.66
N GLY A 60 5.89 2.49 20.45
CA GLY A 60 6.25 1.10 20.22
C GLY A 60 6.08 0.62 18.81
N ALA A 61 5.51 1.44 17.93
CA ALA A 61 5.38 1.04 16.53
C ALA A 61 6.74 1.07 15.87
N LEU A 62 7.01 0.08 15.03
CA LEU A 62 8.30 -0.06 14.38
C LEU A 62 8.28 0.26 12.91
N PHE A 63 7.12 0.24 12.30
CA PHE A 63 7.03 0.35 10.86
C PHE A 63 5.71 0.97 10.44
N GLU A 64 5.76 1.79 9.41
CA GLU A 64 4.56 2.35 8.84
C GLU A 64 4.71 2.36 7.33
N ILE A 65 3.63 2.06 6.63
CA ILE A 65 3.65 2.07 5.17
C ILE A 65 2.44 2.85 4.66
N GLU A 66 2.66 3.63 3.64
CA GLU A 66 1.61 4.29 2.91
C GLU A 66 1.65 3.79 1.48
N ALA A 67 0.51 3.69 0.85
CA ALA A 67 0.46 3.24 -0.52
C ALA A 67 -0.55 4.05 -1.31
N ILE A 68 -0.28 4.19 -2.59
CA ILE A 68 -1.22 4.75 -3.53
C ILE A 68 -1.52 3.65 -4.53
N ALA A 69 -2.79 3.37 -4.71
CA ALA A 69 -3.23 2.38 -5.69
C ALA A 69 -4.10 3.07 -6.71
N VAL A 70 -3.97 2.64 -7.94
CA VAL A 70 -4.78 3.18 -9.01
C VAL A 70 -5.57 2.01 -9.58
N LEU A 71 -6.87 2.12 -9.53
CA LEU A 71 -7.73 1.06 -10.03
C LEU A 71 -7.98 1.25 -11.51
N PRO A 72 -8.19 0.15 -12.23
CA PRO A 72 -8.50 0.26 -13.64
C PRO A 72 -9.77 1.05 -13.83
N ALA A 73 -9.82 1.72 -14.89
CA ALA A 73 -10.98 2.47 -15.19
C ALA A 73 -12.12 1.56 -15.33
N LYS A 74 -12.92 1.81 -15.21
CA LYS A 74 -13.86 1.08 -15.26
C LYS A 74 -14.18 0.09 -15.61
N GLY A 75 -14.41 0.13 -15.74
CA GLY A 75 -14.93 -0.60 -16.06
C GLY A 75 -14.69 -1.74 -15.76
N ALA A 76 -13.84 -1.90 -15.81
CA ALA A 76 -13.42 -3.06 -15.64
C ALA A 76 -13.96 -3.60 -14.51
N LYS A 77 -14.04 -3.35 -13.89
CA LYS A 77 -14.41 -4.02 -12.95
C LYS A 77 -15.46 -3.69 -12.60
N ALA A 78 -15.78 -3.22 -13.05
CA ALA A 78 -16.69 -2.91 -12.69
C ALA A 78 -17.55 -3.56 -12.57
N ALA A 79 -17.77 -3.70 -12.82
CA ALA A 79 -18.50 -4.25 -12.74
C ALA A 79 -18.75 -4.60 -11.62
N ARG A 80 -18.61 -4.44 -11.19
CA ARG A 80 -18.77 -4.75 -10.26
C ARG A 80 -19.24 -4.14 -9.48
N ALA A 81 -19.43 -3.48 -9.62
CA ALA A 81 -19.74 -3.03 -9.01
C ALA A 81 -20.44 -2.57 -8.54
N LYS A 82 -20.69 -2.34 -8.50
CA LYS A 82 -21.04 -1.96 -8.05
C LYS A 82 -21.54 -1.36 -7.51
N PRO A 83 -21.86 -1.23 -7.26
CA PRO A 83 -22.20 -0.54 -6.77
C PRO A 83 -22.15 0.15 -6.35
N ALA A 84 -21.86 0.52 -6.25
CA ALA A 84 -21.65 1.11 -5.80
C ALA A 84 -21.43 1.84 -5.82
N ALA A 85 -21.34 2.37 -6.13
CA ALA A 85 -21.00 3.09 -6.28
C ALA A 85 -20.73 3.76 -5.66
N ARG A 86 -20.36 4.14 -5.17
CA ARG A 86 -20.11 4.70 -4.47
C ARG A 86 -19.14 5.31 -4.44
N ARG A 87 -18.55 5.80 -4.36
CA ARG A 87 -17.63 6.29 -4.23
C ARG A 87 -16.99 6.45 -5.25
N SER A 88 -16.77 6.98 -5.76
CA SER A 88 -16.25 7.16 -6.67
C SER A 88 -15.14 6.90 -6.85
N GLY A 89 -14.77 6.55 -6.81
CA GLY A 89 -13.66 6.35 -6.80
C GLY A 89 -12.91 5.71 -7.65
N SER A 90 -12.73 5.94 -8.62
CA SER A 90 -11.95 5.19 -9.38
C SER A 90 -10.56 5.38 -9.02
N LYS A 91 -10.17 6.41 -8.38
CA LYS A 91 -8.92 6.49 -8.01
C LYS A 91 -8.84 6.42 -6.65
N VAL A 92 -8.30 5.51 -6.11
CA VAL A 92 -8.25 5.33 -4.75
C VAL A 92 -6.88 5.50 -4.25
N LYS A 93 -6.73 6.35 -3.27
CA LYS A 93 -5.56 6.45 -2.67
C LYS A 93 -5.62 5.69 -1.53
N ALA A 94 -5.12 4.58 -1.41
CA ALA A 94 -5.18 3.80 -0.23
C ALA A 94 -4.00 4.18 0.56
N ARG A 95 -4.13 5.20 1.35
CA ARG A 95 -3.12 5.56 2.14
C ARG A 95 -3.32 5.03 3.43
N LYS A 96 -2.69 4.04 3.87
CA LYS A 96 -2.87 3.43 5.09
C LYS A 96 -1.65 3.37 5.86
N LYS A 97 -1.69 3.73 7.12
CA LYS A 97 -0.60 3.60 7.96
C LYS A 97 -0.71 2.37 8.67
N ARG A 98 0.25 1.50 8.61
CA ARG A 98 0.19 0.28 9.25
C ARG A 98 1.28 0.14 10.16
N LYS A 99 1.10 -0.42 11.22
CA LYS A 99 2.12 -0.54 12.13
C LYS A 99 2.50 -1.79 12.35
#